data_66ff5fe05e0657eb41c7623df9e733bd
#
_entry.id   66ff5fe05e0657eb41c7623df9e733bd
#
_cell.length_a   1.000
_cell.length_b   1.000
_cell.length_c   1.000
_cell.angle_alpha   90.00
_cell.angle_beta   90.00
_cell.angle_gamma   90.00
#
_symmetry.space_group_name_H-M   'P 1'
#
loop_
_entity.id
_entity.type
_entity.pdbx_description
1 polymer ?
#
loop_
_entity_poly.entity_id
_entity_poly.type
_entity_poly.pdbx_seq_one_letter_code
_entity_poly.pdbx_strand_id
1 'polypeptide(L)'
;MKESVGGIIKLRFALDNAAVRLRRGCLELAVVLSVVLSVRAQEPLPTIRSEANVVLVPTLVRTRAGEIAYSLQSKDFVIEDDGVEQDVTLDESPEQEPVSLVVAIQVGHKASSQFKKRADLSLYDSFYSEEERRDCRKRRVPCPTAIAGLGTMLRDFRDQTNGEVALVTFDSSVYQFQGFTEDASKISERLTKLTPGDDGAAILDAVNYSARLLESRPRNRRRVLLLISESRDHGSVTTTALSLTQQLAASNMLVCSLTFSPLRGRFAEDLKALPSGENFDLLVPLRASIGTLRKNVAQDIAAVMGGEDGKFKDKTTFDATFASITNGIRGRYLLSFQPKQPKPGPHPIRVRLRDSRKDLVLRARSEYWATEHQP
;
A
#
# COMPACT_ATOMS: atom_id res chain seq x y z
N MET A 1 -41.72 -21.30 -94.09
CA MET A 1 -40.30 -21.06 -93.85
C MET A 1 -40.07 -19.71 -93.19
N LYS A 2 -40.96 -19.26 -92.20
CA LYS A 2 -40.88 -18.00 -91.48
C LYS A 2 -40.79 -18.16 -89.94
N GLU A 3 -40.96 -19.32 -89.39
CA GLU A 3 -40.95 -19.56 -87.93
C GLU A 3 -39.57 -19.90 -87.30
N SER A 4 -38.59 -20.33 -88.16
CA SER A 4 -37.27 -20.77 -87.67
C SER A 4 -36.28 -19.62 -87.30
N VAL A 5 -36.50 -18.46 -87.90
CA VAL A 5 -35.53 -17.30 -87.70
C VAL A 5 -35.79 -16.54 -86.40
N GLY A 6 -37.03 -16.49 -85.92
CA GLY A 6 -37.37 -15.78 -84.63
C GLY A 6 -36.85 -16.49 -83.40
N GLY A 7 -36.65 -17.78 -83.38
CA GLY A 7 -36.15 -18.55 -82.25
C GLY A 7 -34.65 -18.35 -82.00
N ILE A 8 -33.87 -18.27 -83.10
CA ILE A 8 -32.40 -18.09 -82.99
C ILE A 8 -32.03 -16.70 -82.48
N ILE A 9 -32.79 -15.68 -82.90
CA ILE A 9 -32.53 -14.28 -82.44
C ILE A 9 -32.88 -14.12 -80.91
N LYS A 10 -33.97 -14.69 -80.48
CA LYS A 10 -34.34 -14.68 -79.05
C LYS A 10 -33.36 -15.45 -78.17
N LEU A 11 -32.79 -16.57 -78.68
CA LEU A 11 -31.81 -17.35 -77.94
C LEU A 11 -30.45 -16.58 -77.76
N ARG A 12 -30.01 -15.87 -78.83
CA ARG A 12 -28.80 -15.07 -78.80
C ARG A 12 -28.93 -13.86 -77.79
N PHE A 13 -30.07 -13.17 -77.85
CA PHE A 13 -30.34 -12.08 -76.89
C PHE A 13 -30.41 -12.53 -75.45
N ALA A 14 -30.93 -13.75 -75.20
CA ALA A 14 -30.98 -14.37 -73.88
C ALA A 14 -29.58 -14.77 -73.38
N LEU A 15 -28.72 -15.27 -74.20
CA LEU A 15 -27.34 -15.66 -73.89
C LEU A 15 -26.45 -14.44 -73.64
N ASP A 16 -26.57 -13.37 -74.44
CA ASP A 16 -25.81 -12.14 -74.25
C ASP A 16 -26.21 -11.43 -72.95
N ASN A 17 -27.49 -11.41 -72.60
CA ASN A 17 -27.94 -10.84 -71.30
C ASN A 17 -27.50 -11.68 -70.08
N ALA A 18 -27.42 -12.98 -70.23
CA ALA A 18 -26.89 -13.89 -69.17
C ALA A 18 -25.39 -13.67 -68.98
N ALA A 19 -24.63 -13.52 -70.09
CA ALA A 19 -23.19 -13.27 -70.00
C ALA A 19 -22.84 -11.90 -69.38
N VAL A 20 -23.67 -10.88 -69.67
CA VAL A 20 -23.50 -9.55 -69.09
C VAL A 20 -23.81 -9.56 -67.58
N ARG A 21 -24.85 -10.27 -67.17
CA ARG A 21 -25.21 -10.45 -65.75
C ARG A 21 -24.12 -11.21 -64.98
N LEU A 22 -23.58 -12.29 -65.60
CA LEU A 22 -22.49 -13.06 -65.00
C LEU A 22 -21.23 -12.24 -64.84
N ARG A 23 -20.85 -11.42 -65.82
CA ARG A 23 -19.71 -10.51 -65.74
C ARG A 23 -19.88 -9.41 -64.70
N ARG A 24 -21.09 -8.85 -64.55
CA ARG A 24 -21.37 -7.90 -63.47
C ARG A 24 -21.29 -8.54 -62.09
N GLY A 25 -21.87 -9.73 -61.87
CA GLY A 25 -21.78 -10.46 -60.62
C GLY A 25 -20.35 -10.82 -60.21
N CYS A 26 -19.52 -11.25 -61.19
CA CYS A 26 -18.10 -11.52 -60.95
C CYS A 26 -17.31 -10.27 -60.62
N LEU A 27 -17.64 -9.10 -61.20
CA LEU A 27 -16.97 -7.84 -60.92
C LEU A 27 -17.33 -7.33 -59.49
N GLU A 28 -18.60 -7.42 -59.11
CA GLU A 28 -19.05 -7.05 -57.79
C GLU A 28 -18.45 -7.99 -56.72
N LEU A 29 -18.37 -9.29 -56.99
CA LEU A 29 -17.74 -10.27 -56.07
C LEU A 29 -16.23 -9.99 -55.93
N ALA A 30 -15.54 -9.64 -57.01
CA ALA A 30 -14.12 -9.26 -56.99
C ALA A 30 -13.85 -7.99 -56.21
N VAL A 31 -14.73 -6.97 -56.30
CA VAL A 31 -14.62 -5.74 -55.52
C VAL A 31 -14.88 -5.97 -54.03
N VAL A 32 -15.89 -6.80 -53.69
CA VAL A 32 -16.16 -7.16 -52.29
C VAL A 32 -15.00 -7.95 -51.70
N LEU A 33 -14.45 -8.90 -52.46
CA LEU A 33 -13.32 -9.71 -52.01
C LEU A 33 -12.04 -8.89 -51.84
N SER A 34 -11.80 -7.89 -52.70
CA SER A 34 -10.65 -6.96 -52.55
C SER A 34 -10.78 -6.03 -51.33
N VAL A 35 -11.99 -5.59 -51.00
CA VAL A 35 -12.25 -4.78 -49.80
C VAL A 35 -12.08 -5.64 -48.53
N VAL A 36 -12.53 -6.88 -48.50
CA VAL A 36 -12.36 -7.80 -47.36
C VAL A 36 -10.89 -8.18 -47.15
N LEU A 37 -10.10 -8.32 -48.22
CA LEU A 37 -8.66 -8.59 -48.12
C LEU A 37 -7.86 -7.36 -47.63
N SER A 38 -8.31 -6.14 -47.92
CA SER A 38 -7.66 -4.91 -47.48
C SER A 38 -7.85 -4.64 -45.96
N VAL A 39 -8.89 -5.19 -45.33
CA VAL A 39 -9.15 -5.00 -43.90
C VAL A 39 -8.30 -5.94 -43.02
N ARG A 40 -7.65 -6.95 -43.57
CA ARG A 40 -6.79 -7.88 -42.80
C ARG A 40 -5.31 -7.48 -42.73
N ALA A 41 -4.90 -6.35 -43.31
CA ALA A 41 -3.49 -5.94 -43.36
C ALA A 41 -3.10 -4.81 -42.39
N GLN A 42 -3.92 -4.55 -41.39
CA GLN A 42 -3.45 -3.78 -40.22
C GLN A 42 -3.08 -4.77 -39.14
N GLU A 43 -1.88 -5.36 -39.23
CA GLU A 43 -1.23 -5.87 -38.03
C GLU A 43 -1.18 -4.71 -37.02
N PRO A 44 -1.70 -4.91 -35.78
CA PRO A 44 -1.51 -3.90 -34.76
C PRO A 44 0.01 -3.71 -34.65
N LEU A 45 0.46 -2.48 -34.92
CA LEU A 45 1.84 -2.10 -34.64
C LEU A 45 2.19 -2.65 -33.26
N PRO A 46 3.29 -3.38 -33.09
CA PRO A 46 3.69 -3.83 -31.78
C PRO A 46 3.81 -2.57 -30.92
N THR A 47 2.82 -2.38 -30.06
CA THR A 47 2.92 -1.40 -29.01
C THR A 47 4.05 -1.95 -28.14
N ILE A 48 5.26 -1.48 -28.36
CA ILE A 48 6.35 -1.64 -27.39
C ILE A 48 5.81 -0.94 -26.14
N ARG A 49 5.11 -1.66 -25.30
CA ARG A 49 4.93 -1.31 -23.91
C ARG A 49 6.34 -1.46 -23.33
N SER A 50 7.13 -0.42 -23.46
CA SER A 50 8.21 -0.21 -22.52
C SER A 50 7.50 -0.10 -21.17
N GLU A 51 7.45 -1.22 -20.43
CA GLU A 51 7.20 -1.15 -19.00
C GLU A 51 8.42 -0.44 -18.44
N ALA A 52 8.39 0.89 -18.54
CA ALA A 52 9.36 1.73 -17.89
C ALA A 52 9.29 1.32 -16.41
N ASN A 53 10.40 0.83 -15.85
CA ASN A 53 10.50 0.48 -14.44
C ASN A 53 10.40 1.77 -13.62
N VAL A 54 9.16 2.22 -13.41
CA VAL A 54 8.88 3.41 -12.61
C VAL A 54 8.94 3.02 -11.15
N VAL A 55 9.82 3.65 -10.41
CA VAL A 55 9.93 3.50 -8.96
C VAL A 55 9.05 4.54 -8.29
N LEU A 56 8.06 4.08 -7.53
CA LEU A 56 7.19 4.95 -6.74
C LEU A 56 7.83 5.22 -5.37
N VAL A 57 7.82 6.49 -4.96
CA VAL A 57 8.43 6.97 -3.73
C VAL A 57 7.44 7.84 -2.96
N PRO A 58 6.46 7.23 -2.26
CA PRO A 58 5.52 7.98 -1.43
C PRO A 58 6.27 8.77 -0.35
N THR A 59 6.18 10.09 -0.40
CA THR A 59 6.98 11.00 0.43
C THR A 59 6.08 11.86 1.31
N LEU A 60 6.29 11.83 2.61
CA LEU A 60 5.60 12.70 3.57
C LEU A 60 6.53 13.84 3.97
N VAL A 61 6.01 15.06 3.92
CA VAL A 61 6.73 16.25 4.41
C VAL A 61 5.89 16.89 5.52
N ARG A 62 6.50 17.08 6.69
CA ARG A 62 5.88 17.74 7.84
C ARG A 62 6.71 18.91 8.31
N THR A 63 6.05 19.89 8.92
CA THR A 63 6.73 20.87 9.75
C THR A 63 7.25 20.23 11.03
N ARG A 64 8.15 20.90 11.74
CA ARG A 64 8.58 20.43 13.08
C ARG A 64 7.43 20.40 14.11
N ALA A 65 6.37 21.18 13.88
CA ALA A 65 5.15 21.10 14.68
C ALA A 65 4.27 19.88 14.36
N GLY A 66 4.63 19.08 13.34
CA GLY A 66 3.92 17.87 12.94
C GLY A 66 2.82 18.10 11.89
N GLU A 67 2.63 19.32 11.41
CA GLU A 67 1.66 19.63 10.37
C GLU A 67 2.18 19.19 8.99
N ILE A 68 1.29 18.70 8.12
CA ILE A 68 1.68 18.30 6.77
C ILE A 68 1.96 19.56 5.95
N ALA A 69 3.13 19.61 5.33
CA ALA A 69 3.49 20.65 4.41
C ALA A 69 2.94 20.33 3.01
N TYR A 70 2.01 21.14 2.55
CA TYR A 70 1.47 21.10 1.20
C TYR A 70 2.16 22.14 0.31
N SER A 71 1.85 22.15 -0.98
CA SER A 71 2.32 23.15 -1.96
C SER A 71 3.77 23.00 -2.43
N LEU A 72 4.41 21.84 -2.20
CA LEU A 72 5.69 21.51 -2.82
C LEU A 72 5.47 20.99 -4.24
N GLN A 73 6.37 21.33 -5.15
CA GLN A 73 6.36 20.91 -6.55
C GLN A 73 7.47 19.89 -6.83
N SER A 74 7.43 19.19 -7.96
CA SER A 74 8.47 18.21 -8.33
C SER A 74 9.88 18.78 -8.28
N LYS A 75 10.06 20.06 -8.68
CA LYS A 75 11.35 20.77 -8.65
C LYS A 75 11.93 20.98 -7.25
N ASP A 76 11.08 20.91 -6.21
CA ASP A 76 11.50 21.10 -4.82
C ASP A 76 12.12 19.82 -4.24
N PHE A 77 11.92 18.68 -4.92
CA PHE A 77 12.45 17.38 -4.49
C PHE A 77 13.70 17.01 -5.29
N VAL A 78 14.57 16.29 -4.62
CA VAL A 78 15.71 15.59 -5.22
C VAL A 78 15.65 14.15 -4.78
N ILE A 79 15.70 13.23 -5.74
CA ILE A 79 15.85 11.78 -5.47
C ILE A 79 17.20 11.36 -6.00
N GLU A 80 17.97 10.72 -5.16
CA GLU A 80 19.24 10.09 -5.50
C GLU A 80 19.07 8.57 -5.43
N ASP A 81 19.42 7.86 -6.51
CA ASP A 81 19.46 6.41 -6.63
C ASP A 81 20.91 5.99 -6.74
N ASP A 82 21.42 5.21 -5.78
CA ASP A 82 22.86 4.89 -5.66
C ASP A 82 23.77 6.15 -5.70
N GLY A 83 23.27 7.28 -5.18
CA GLY A 83 23.97 8.56 -5.19
C GLY A 83 23.88 9.35 -6.51
N VAL A 84 23.14 8.85 -7.49
CA VAL A 84 22.90 9.53 -8.79
C VAL A 84 21.56 10.23 -8.77
N GLU A 85 21.54 11.56 -9.00
CA GLU A 85 20.30 12.34 -9.06
C GLU A 85 19.42 11.88 -10.23
N GLN A 86 18.15 11.63 -9.93
CA GLN A 86 17.12 11.16 -10.86
C GLN A 86 16.17 12.28 -11.27
N ASP A 87 15.49 12.11 -12.42
CA ASP A 87 14.45 13.02 -12.86
C ASP A 87 13.14 12.68 -12.11
N VAL A 88 12.68 13.62 -11.29
CA VAL A 88 11.54 13.42 -10.39
C VAL A 88 10.24 13.84 -11.07
N THR A 89 9.26 12.94 -11.08
CA THR A 89 7.88 13.24 -11.44
C THR A 89 7.02 13.23 -10.17
N LEU A 90 6.12 14.20 -10.05
CA LEU A 90 5.13 14.30 -8.99
C LEU A 90 3.76 14.01 -9.58
N ASP A 91 3.03 13.06 -8.98
CA ASP A 91 1.62 12.85 -9.28
C ASP A 91 0.80 14.03 -8.72
N GLU A 92 0.05 14.69 -9.59
CA GLU A 92 -0.75 15.88 -9.24
C GLU A 92 -2.04 15.52 -8.48
N SER A 93 -2.48 14.26 -8.50
CA SER A 93 -3.76 13.83 -7.92
C SER A 93 -3.67 12.52 -7.12
N PRO A 94 -2.72 12.38 -6.20
CA PRO A 94 -2.55 11.13 -5.44
C PRO A 94 -3.76 10.80 -4.57
N GLU A 95 -4.60 11.77 -4.25
CA GLU A 95 -5.81 11.62 -3.45
C GLU A 95 -6.91 10.83 -4.17
N GLN A 96 -6.88 10.76 -5.50
CA GLN A 96 -7.84 10.04 -6.32
C GLN A 96 -7.56 8.53 -6.38
N GLU A 97 -6.35 8.10 -6.07
CA GLU A 97 -6.04 6.68 -6.03
C GLU A 97 -6.65 6.02 -4.79
N PRO A 98 -7.54 5.04 -4.98
CA PRO A 98 -8.13 4.32 -3.86
C PRO A 98 -7.06 3.56 -3.06
N VAL A 99 -7.32 3.36 -1.77
CA VAL A 99 -6.38 2.69 -0.86
C VAL A 99 -6.84 1.25 -0.59
N SER A 100 -5.93 0.29 -0.67
CA SER A 100 -6.08 -1.04 -0.08
C SER A 100 -5.30 -1.07 1.23
N LEU A 101 -6.01 -1.14 2.35
CA LEU A 101 -5.43 -1.14 3.69
C LEU A 101 -5.51 -2.54 4.31
N VAL A 102 -4.38 -3.07 4.74
CA VAL A 102 -4.35 -4.19 5.68
C VAL A 102 -4.05 -3.65 7.07
N VAL A 103 -4.88 -4.01 8.05
CA VAL A 103 -4.60 -3.74 9.47
C VAL A 103 -4.20 -5.07 10.11
N ALA A 104 -2.93 -5.20 10.48
CA ALA A 104 -2.39 -6.36 11.17
C ALA A 104 -2.35 -6.09 12.67
N ILE A 105 -3.13 -6.85 13.44
CA ILE A 105 -3.35 -6.63 14.87
C ILE A 105 -2.76 -7.81 15.65
N GLN A 106 -1.80 -7.53 16.52
CA GLN A 106 -1.32 -8.53 17.47
C GLN A 106 -2.42 -8.86 18.48
N VAL A 107 -2.73 -10.14 18.61
CA VAL A 107 -3.75 -10.64 19.54
C VAL A 107 -3.16 -11.51 20.66
N GLY A 108 -1.85 -11.65 20.72
CA GLY A 108 -1.15 -12.38 21.77
C GLY A 108 -1.60 -11.96 23.18
N HIS A 109 -1.40 -12.82 24.17
CA HIS A 109 -1.93 -12.60 25.53
C HIS A 109 -1.55 -11.23 26.12
N LYS A 110 -0.31 -10.78 25.89
CA LYS A 110 0.16 -9.43 26.29
C LYS A 110 -0.55 -8.28 25.56
N ALA A 111 -1.00 -8.51 24.33
CA ALA A 111 -1.77 -7.55 23.56
C ALA A 111 -3.25 -7.50 23.95
N SER A 112 -3.76 -8.53 24.59
CA SER A 112 -5.19 -8.69 24.90
C SER A 112 -5.80 -7.52 25.66
N SER A 113 -5.01 -6.85 26.50
CA SER A 113 -5.42 -5.68 27.25
C SER A 113 -5.80 -4.48 26.36
N GLN A 114 -5.34 -4.46 25.10
CA GLN A 114 -5.62 -3.36 24.16
C GLN A 114 -7.04 -3.46 23.57
N PHE A 115 -7.64 -4.67 23.54
CA PHE A 115 -8.95 -4.88 22.90
C PHE A 115 -9.98 -5.59 23.79
N LYS A 116 -9.58 -6.25 24.88
CA LYS A 116 -10.52 -6.97 25.78
C LYS A 116 -10.96 -6.08 26.93
N LYS A 117 -12.26 -5.85 27.07
CA LYS A 117 -12.84 -5.25 28.28
C LYS A 117 -12.67 -6.22 29.45
N ARG A 118 -12.10 -5.77 30.55
CA ARG A 118 -12.00 -6.56 31.78
C ARG A 118 -13.05 -6.14 32.80
N ALA A 119 -13.63 -7.18 33.43
CA ALA A 119 -14.51 -7.00 34.58
C ALA A 119 -13.74 -6.65 35.86
N ASP A 120 -12.44 -6.99 35.93
CA ASP A 120 -11.61 -6.79 37.14
C ASP A 120 -10.60 -5.66 36.91
N LEU A 121 -10.83 -4.55 37.61
CA LEU A 121 -10.09 -3.30 37.50
C LEU A 121 -8.76 -3.28 38.29
N SER A 122 -8.51 -4.29 39.16
CA SER A 122 -7.47 -4.17 40.18
C SER A 122 -6.03 -4.38 39.68
N LEU A 123 -5.83 -5.16 38.61
CA LEU A 123 -4.50 -5.55 38.13
C LEU A 123 -3.99 -4.76 36.90
N TYR A 124 -4.83 -3.96 36.24
CA TYR A 124 -4.52 -3.28 34.97
C TYR A 124 -4.82 -1.79 34.97
N ASP A 125 -4.75 -1.17 36.11
CA ASP A 125 -4.92 0.28 36.34
C ASP A 125 -3.94 1.13 35.49
N SER A 126 -3.09 0.45 34.76
CA SER A 126 -1.94 1.02 34.12
C SER A 126 -2.14 1.46 32.65
N PHE A 127 -3.20 1.05 31.97
CA PHE A 127 -3.44 1.32 30.53
C PHE A 127 -4.32 2.56 30.25
N TYR A 128 -4.83 3.17 31.28
CA TYR A 128 -5.67 4.37 31.19
C TYR A 128 -4.96 5.59 31.77
N SER A 129 -5.18 6.76 31.21
CA SER A 129 -4.79 7.99 31.87
C SER A 129 -5.53 8.13 33.21
N GLU A 130 -4.97 8.86 34.17
CA GLU A 130 -5.68 9.07 35.43
C GLU A 130 -7.03 9.77 35.23
N GLU A 131 -7.15 10.64 34.23
CA GLU A 131 -8.37 11.34 33.89
C GLU A 131 -9.42 10.37 33.34
N GLU A 132 -9.08 9.50 32.42
CA GLU A 132 -9.97 8.46 31.88
C GLU A 132 -10.45 7.53 32.98
N ARG A 133 -9.57 7.12 33.90
CA ARG A 133 -9.92 6.30 35.04
C ARG A 133 -10.89 7.00 35.98
N ARG A 134 -10.69 8.27 36.27
CA ARG A 134 -11.60 9.08 37.10
C ARG A 134 -12.98 9.21 36.47
N ASP A 135 -13.05 9.42 35.16
CA ASP A 135 -14.30 9.58 34.43
C ASP A 135 -15.09 8.25 34.37
N CYS A 136 -14.43 7.14 34.06
CA CYS A 136 -15.06 5.82 34.09
C CYS A 136 -15.57 5.45 35.49
N ARG A 137 -14.79 5.76 36.55
CA ARG A 137 -15.21 5.53 37.95
C ARG A 137 -16.41 6.40 38.33
N LYS A 138 -16.44 7.68 37.93
CA LYS A 138 -17.57 8.58 38.16
C LYS A 138 -18.84 8.07 37.50
N ARG A 139 -18.72 7.60 36.26
CA ARG A 139 -19.87 7.11 35.48
C ARG A 139 -20.26 5.66 35.80
N ARG A 140 -19.48 4.95 36.61
CA ARG A 140 -19.66 3.52 36.94
C ARG A 140 -19.74 2.63 35.70
N VAL A 141 -18.95 2.93 34.67
CA VAL A 141 -18.86 2.19 33.41
C VAL A 141 -17.46 1.62 33.22
N PRO A 142 -17.32 0.49 32.54
CA PRO A 142 -15.99 -0.03 32.15
C PRO A 142 -15.25 0.99 31.29
N CYS A 143 -13.98 1.22 31.54
CA CYS A 143 -13.16 2.04 30.67
C CYS A 143 -13.04 1.42 29.26
N PRO A 144 -13.01 2.23 28.21
CA PRO A 144 -12.84 1.74 26.86
C PRO A 144 -11.44 1.15 26.66
N THR A 145 -11.30 0.13 25.85
CA THR A 145 -9.99 -0.41 25.46
C THR A 145 -9.22 0.58 24.59
N ALA A 146 -7.90 0.46 24.50
CA ALA A 146 -7.08 1.39 23.72
C ALA A 146 -7.53 1.46 22.25
N ILE A 147 -7.86 0.33 21.65
CA ILE A 147 -8.35 0.29 20.25
C ILE A 147 -9.89 0.35 20.14
N ALA A 148 -10.58 0.74 21.23
CA ALA A 148 -12.01 0.97 21.16
C ALA A 148 -12.31 2.11 20.17
N GLY A 149 -13.24 1.89 19.24
CA GLY A 149 -13.53 2.85 18.19
C GLY A 149 -12.71 2.66 16.89
N LEU A 150 -11.74 1.75 16.86
CA LEU A 150 -10.97 1.46 15.65
C LEU A 150 -11.87 1.17 14.44
N GLY A 151 -12.99 0.46 14.63
CA GLY A 151 -13.95 0.21 13.55
C GLY A 151 -14.55 1.48 12.94
N THR A 152 -14.85 2.48 13.78
CA THR A 152 -15.33 3.79 13.31
C THR A 152 -14.22 4.55 12.58
N MET A 153 -13.02 4.56 13.15
CA MET A 153 -11.88 5.24 12.55
C MET A 153 -11.47 4.62 11.19
N LEU A 154 -11.57 3.31 11.05
CA LEU A 154 -11.34 2.62 9.78
C LEU A 154 -12.44 2.90 8.76
N ARG A 155 -13.69 3.08 9.20
CA ARG A 155 -14.79 3.53 8.34
C ARG A 155 -14.48 4.90 7.77
N ASP A 156 -14.16 5.85 8.63
CA ASP A 156 -13.87 7.22 8.24
C ASP A 156 -12.67 7.29 7.27
N PHE A 157 -11.62 6.52 7.55
CA PHE A 157 -10.47 6.40 6.66
C PHE A 157 -10.85 5.82 5.29
N ARG A 158 -11.62 4.73 5.26
CA ARG A 158 -12.10 4.11 4.03
C ARG A 158 -12.93 5.08 3.19
N ASP A 159 -13.88 5.79 3.83
CA ASP A 159 -14.74 6.75 3.14
C ASP A 159 -13.95 7.91 2.52
N GLN A 160 -12.92 8.37 3.22
CA GLN A 160 -12.05 9.46 2.76
C GLN A 160 -11.05 9.03 1.66
N THR A 161 -10.84 7.74 1.46
CA THR A 161 -9.83 7.22 0.51
C THR A 161 -10.43 6.35 -0.59
N ASN A 162 -11.76 6.23 -0.68
CA ASN A 162 -12.43 5.24 -1.53
C ASN A 162 -11.81 3.84 -1.38
N GLY A 163 -11.47 3.51 -0.14
CA GLY A 163 -10.62 2.38 0.17
C GLY A 163 -11.38 1.09 0.46
N GLU A 164 -10.60 0.04 0.61
CA GLU A 164 -11.02 -1.25 1.16
C GLU A 164 -10.10 -1.63 2.31
N VAL A 165 -10.61 -2.41 3.26
CA VAL A 165 -9.86 -2.81 4.46
C VAL A 165 -9.90 -4.33 4.60
N ALA A 166 -8.75 -4.92 4.93
CA ALA A 166 -8.63 -6.29 5.42
C ALA A 166 -8.06 -6.30 6.83
N LEU A 167 -8.45 -7.28 7.63
CA LEU A 167 -7.91 -7.50 8.97
C LEU A 167 -7.09 -8.79 8.99
N VAL A 168 -5.88 -8.68 9.52
CA VAL A 168 -5.00 -9.81 9.85
C VAL A 168 -4.81 -9.80 11.36
N THR A 169 -4.92 -10.95 12.01
CA THR A 169 -4.56 -11.11 13.42
C THR A 169 -3.34 -12.00 13.53
N PHE A 170 -2.52 -11.76 14.54
CA PHE A 170 -1.36 -12.62 14.78
C PHE A 170 -0.96 -12.70 16.26
N ASP A 171 -0.40 -13.82 16.60
CA ASP A 171 0.31 -14.16 17.84
C ASP A 171 1.61 -14.88 17.45
N SER A 172 1.83 -16.15 17.79
CA SER A 172 2.87 -17.01 17.18
C SER A 172 2.48 -17.48 15.77
N SER A 173 1.25 -17.27 15.35
CA SER A 173 0.70 -17.64 14.05
C SER A 173 -0.05 -16.48 13.42
N VAL A 174 -0.22 -16.51 12.10
CA VAL A 174 -0.85 -15.41 11.36
C VAL A 174 -2.15 -15.88 10.72
N TYR A 175 -3.22 -15.10 10.89
CA TYR A 175 -4.55 -15.45 10.41
C TYR A 175 -5.19 -14.27 9.64
N GLN A 176 -5.78 -14.56 8.48
CA GLN A 176 -6.67 -13.61 7.83
C GLN A 176 -8.00 -13.57 8.58
N PHE A 177 -8.19 -12.53 9.38
CA PHE A 177 -9.37 -12.38 10.20
C PHE A 177 -10.59 -11.85 9.42
N GLN A 178 -10.33 -10.96 8.45
CA GLN A 178 -11.30 -10.44 7.49
C GLN A 178 -10.59 -10.16 6.17
N GLY A 179 -11.10 -10.71 5.06
CA GLY A 179 -10.65 -10.36 3.71
C GLY A 179 -11.01 -8.92 3.34
N PHE A 180 -10.43 -8.41 2.24
CA PHE A 180 -10.72 -7.06 1.78
C PHE A 180 -12.23 -6.82 1.61
N THR A 181 -12.69 -5.71 2.16
CA THR A 181 -14.08 -5.30 2.08
C THR A 181 -14.20 -3.77 2.14
N GLU A 182 -15.16 -3.25 1.42
CA GLU A 182 -15.61 -1.85 1.49
C GLU A 182 -16.75 -1.69 2.52
N ASP A 183 -17.22 -2.77 3.11
CA ASP A 183 -18.28 -2.76 4.11
C ASP A 183 -17.72 -2.54 5.51
N ALA A 184 -17.82 -1.31 6.01
CA ALA A 184 -17.37 -0.92 7.33
C ALA A 184 -18.10 -1.64 8.48
N SER A 185 -19.33 -2.11 8.25
CA SER A 185 -20.09 -2.85 9.27
C SER A 185 -19.43 -4.20 9.56
N LYS A 186 -18.96 -4.89 8.51
CA LYS A 186 -18.20 -6.15 8.65
C LYS A 186 -16.91 -5.96 9.43
N ILE A 187 -16.18 -4.86 9.16
CA ILE A 187 -14.95 -4.55 9.90
C ILE A 187 -15.26 -4.33 11.39
N SER A 188 -16.26 -3.50 11.69
CA SER A 188 -16.66 -3.21 13.07
C SER A 188 -17.13 -4.47 13.80
N GLU A 189 -17.94 -5.30 13.17
CA GLU A 189 -18.39 -6.58 13.72
C GLU A 189 -17.23 -7.52 14.01
N ARG A 190 -16.27 -7.66 13.08
CA ARG A 190 -15.10 -8.51 13.28
C ARG A 190 -14.25 -8.05 14.45
N LEU A 191 -13.99 -6.76 14.57
CA LEU A 191 -13.20 -6.21 15.68
C LEU A 191 -13.81 -6.50 17.06
N THR A 192 -15.14 -6.62 17.17
CA THR A 192 -15.78 -7.03 18.44
C THR A 192 -15.55 -8.51 18.80
N LYS A 193 -15.15 -9.32 17.81
CA LYS A 193 -14.89 -10.76 17.96
C LYS A 193 -13.42 -11.10 18.20
N LEU A 194 -12.56 -10.10 18.38
CA LEU A 194 -11.16 -10.32 18.72
C LEU A 194 -11.03 -11.13 20.02
N THR A 195 -10.27 -12.21 19.98
CA THR A 195 -9.98 -13.07 21.13
C THR A 195 -8.48 -13.10 21.39
N PRO A 196 -8.05 -13.19 22.67
CA PRO A 196 -6.64 -13.35 22.99
C PRO A 196 -6.07 -14.63 22.38
N GLY A 197 -4.89 -14.49 21.76
CA GLY A 197 -4.07 -15.60 21.28
C GLY A 197 -3.06 -16.08 22.33
N ASP A 198 -1.98 -16.71 21.87
CA ASP A 198 -0.84 -17.13 22.69
C ASP A 198 0.08 -15.94 23.06
N ASP A 199 1.27 -16.21 23.63
CA ASP A 199 2.20 -15.17 24.05
C ASP A 199 3.13 -14.66 22.94
N GLY A 200 2.96 -15.12 21.69
CA GLY A 200 3.82 -14.77 20.57
C GLY A 200 3.54 -13.40 19.96
N ALA A 201 4.51 -12.92 19.19
CA ALA A 201 4.43 -11.74 18.36
C ALA A 201 5.21 -11.98 17.06
N ALA A 202 4.64 -12.76 16.15
CA ALA A 202 5.23 -13.12 14.86
C ALA A 202 5.13 -11.94 13.88
N ILE A 203 5.82 -10.84 14.17
CA ILE A 203 5.71 -9.58 13.41
C ILE A 203 6.20 -9.76 11.98
N LEU A 204 7.37 -10.41 11.77
CA LEU A 204 7.91 -10.61 10.42
C LEU A 204 6.96 -11.44 9.57
N ASP A 205 6.40 -12.52 10.14
CA ASP A 205 5.44 -13.38 9.44
C ASP A 205 4.15 -12.63 9.12
N ALA A 206 3.65 -11.80 10.04
CA ALA A 206 2.45 -10.99 9.85
C ALA A 206 2.64 -9.93 8.76
N VAL A 207 3.80 -9.26 8.72
CA VAL A 207 4.14 -8.29 7.68
C VAL A 207 4.27 -8.97 6.32
N ASN A 208 4.98 -10.13 6.25
CA ASN A 208 5.12 -10.90 5.03
C ASN A 208 3.74 -11.36 4.48
N TYR A 209 2.89 -11.90 5.36
CA TYR A 209 1.54 -12.33 4.99
C TYR A 209 0.70 -11.16 4.47
N SER A 210 0.72 -10.04 5.17
CA SER A 210 0.01 -8.81 4.79
C SER A 210 0.51 -8.22 3.47
N ALA A 211 1.83 -8.28 3.23
CA ALA A 211 2.44 -7.85 1.98
C ALA A 211 1.89 -8.66 0.80
N ARG A 212 1.83 -9.99 0.91
CA ARG A 212 1.25 -10.86 -0.13
C ARG A 212 -0.23 -10.59 -0.39
N LEU A 213 -1.01 -10.30 0.66
CA LEU A 213 -2.41 -9.88 0.49
C LEU A 213 -2.50 -8.58 -0.31
N LEU A 214 -1.66 -7.59 -0.01
CA LEU A 214 -1.62 -6.31 -0.72
C LEU A 214 -1.12 -6.46 -2.16
N GLU A 215 -0.15 -7.33 -2.42
CA GLU A 215 0.36 -7.64 -3.76
C GLU A 215 -0.73 -8.20 -4.69
N SER A 216 -1.71 -8.94 -4.13
CA SER A 216 -2.86 -9.45 -4.89
C SER A 216 -3.84 -8.36 -5.34
N ARG A 217 -3.71 -7.12 -4.84
CA ARG A 217 -4.61 -6.02 -5.19
C ARG A 217 -4.18 -5.35 -6.50
N PRO A 218 -5.14 -4.74 -7.24
CA PRO A 218 -4.85 -4.02 -8.48
C PRO A 218 -3.73 -2.98 -8.30
N ARG A 219 -2.93 -2.77 -9.35
CA ARG A 219 -1.78 -1.86 -9.31
C ARG A 219 -2.17 -0.38 -9.19
N ASN A 220 -3.37 -0.02 -9.59
CA ASN A 220 -3.94 1.33 -9.50
C ASN A 220 -4.51 1.66 -8.11
N ARG A 221 -4.14 0.93 -7.07
CA ARG A 221 -4.51 1.19 -5.69
C ARG A 221 -3.27 1.38 -4.84
N ARG A 222 -3.29 2.37 -3.98
CA ARG A 222 -2.22 2.56 -2.99
C ARG A 222 -2.29 1.44 -1.95
N ARG A 223 -1.19 0.75 -1.75
CA ARG A 223 -1.08 -0.39 -0.84
C ARG A 223 -0.51 0.06 0.49
N VAL A 224 -1.26 -0.14 1.54
CA VAL A 224 -0.89 0.31 2.89
C VAL A 224 -1.05 -0.83 3.89
N LEU A 225 -0.02 -1.05 4.69
CA LEU A 225 -0.06 -1.90 5.88
C LEU A 225 0.00 -1.01 7.13
N LEU A 226 -0.97 -1.18 8.02
CA LEU A 226 -0.95 -0.63 9.37
C LEU A 226 -0.75 -1.76 10.37
N LEU A 227 0.42 -1.79 11.00
CA LEU A 227 0.77 -2.78 12.02
C LEU A 227 0.46 -2.24 13.42
N ILE A 228 -0.35 -2.96 14.19
CA ILE A 228 -0.68 -2.65 15.59
C ILE A 228 -0.09 -3.76 16.45
N SER A 229 1.05 -3.51 17.09
CA SER A 229 1.81 -4.54 17.80
C SER A 229 2.69 -3.97 18.91
N GLU A 230 3.31 -4.85 19.66
CA GLU A 230 4.52 -4.50 20.39
C GLU A 230 5.70 -4.24 19.43
N SER A 231 6.82 -3.72 19.95
CA SER A 231 7.96 -3.35 19.10
C SER A 231 8.85 -4.53 18.68
N ARG A 232 8.84 -5.63 19.44
CA ARG A 232 9.75 -6.78 19.28
C ARG A 232 9.10 -7.96 18.60
N ASP A 233 9.81 -8.57 17.64
CA ASP A 233 9.45 -9.87 17.09
C ASP A 233 9.90 -10.99 18.02
N HIS A 234 8.99 -11.88 18.38
CA HIS A 234 9.26 -13.09 19.17
C HIS A 234 8.22 -14.18 18.87
N GLY A 235 8.27 -14.71 17.68
CA GLY A 235 7.32 -15.75 17.25
C GLY A 235 7.42 -16.06 15.75
N SER A 236 8.08 -15.21 14.96
CA SER A 236 8.25 -15.48 13.55
C SER A 236 9.18 -16.66 13.31
N VAL A 237 8.69 -17.63 12.55
CA VAL A 237 9.40 -18.88 12.23
C VAL A 237 9.54 -19.12 10.73
N THR A 238 8.69 -18.47 9.91
CA THR A 238 8.67 -18.69 8.45
C THR A 238 9.39 -17.59 7.69
N THR A 239 9.45 -16.39 8.24
CA THR A 239 10.01 -15.20 7.59
C THR A 239 11.27 -14.74 8.29
N THR A 240 12.36 -14.64 7.55
CA THR A 240 13.59 -14.01 8.03
C THR A 240 13.59 -12.52 7.74
N ALA A 241 14.35 -11.74 8.51
CA ALA A 241 14.51 -10.31 8.24
C ALA A 241 15.01 -10.05 6.81
N LEU A 242 15.95 -10.87 6.31
CA LEU A 242 16.49 -10.73 4.96
C LEU A 242 15.45 -10.99 3.88
N SER A 243 14.68 -12.10 3.98
CA SER A 243 13.64 -12.41 2.98
C SER A 243 12.52 -11.36 2.97
N LEU A 244 12.14 -10.87 4.16
CA LEU A 244 11.14 -9.80 4.27
C LEU A 244 11.64 -8.50 3.62
N THR A 245 12.89 -8.14 3.87
CA THR A 245 13.51 -6.96 3.25
C THR A 245 13.45 -7.01 1.73
N GLN A 246 13.85 -8.13 1.13
CA GLN A 246 13.82 -8.31 -0.32
C GLN A 246 12.40 -8.17 -0.87
N GLN A 247 11.42 -8.78 -0.21
CA GLN A 247 10.02 -8.69 -0.61
C GLN A 247 9.50 -7.25 -0.50
N LEU A 248 9.74 -6.58 0.63
CA LEU A 248 9.27 -5.22 0.84
C LEU A 248 9.94 -4.23 -0.12
N ALA A 249 11.23 -4.38 -0.38
CA ALA A 249 11.96 -3.54 -1.34
C ALA A 249 11.41 -3.68 -2.76
N ALA A 250 10.96 -4.89 -3.15
CA ALA A 250 10.32 -5.15 -4.44
C ALA A 250 8.87 -4.66 -4.49
N SER A 251 8.23 -4.42 -3.34
CA SER A 251 6.85 -4.01 -3.26
C SER A 251 6.69 -2.48 -3.28
N ASN A 252 5.62 -2.00 -3.91
CA ASN A 252 5.22 -0.60 -3.85
C ASN A 252 4.16 -0.40 -2.75
N MET A 253 4.51 -0.69 -1.49
CA MET A 253 3.63 -0.52 -0.36
C MET A 253 4.20 0.44 0.68
N LEU A 254 3.31 1.04 1.46
CA LEU A 254 3.63 1.83 2.63
C LEU A 254 3.38 0.99 3.87
N VAL A 255 4.32 0.96 4.80
CA VAL A 255 4.13 0.30 6.10
C VAL A 255 4.18 1.34 7.20
N CYS A 256 3.11 1.42 7.99
CA CYS A 256 3.04 2.24 9.19
C CYS A 256 2.88 1.36 10.43
N SER A 257 3.35 1.80 11.57
CA SER A 257 3.25 1.05 12.82
C SER A 257 2.65 1.87 13.97
N LEU A 258 1.79 1.21 14.75
CA LEU A 258 1.27 1.67 16.03
C LEU A 258 1.75 0.70 17.10
N THR A 259 2.70 1.12 17.91
CA THR A 259 3.31 0.22 18.89
C THR A 259 2.85 0.53 20.32
N PHE A 260 2.61 -0.54 21.07
CA PHE A 260 2.37 -0.46 22.51
C PHE A 260 3.48 -1.17 23.29
N SER A 261 3.66 -0.80 24.55
CA SER A 261 4.60 -1.50 25.42
C SER A 261 3.83 -2.40 26.38
N PRO A 262 4.19 -3.69 26.46
CA PRO A 262 3.54 -4.61 27.39
C PRO A 262 3.93 -4.40 28.85
N LEU A 263 4.98 -3.64 29.15
CA LEU A 263 5.53 -3.45 30.49
C LEU A 263 5.76 -1.96 30.82
N ARG A 264 5.09 -1.47 31.85
CA ARG A 264 5.12 -0.07 32.28
C ARG A 264 6.36 0.42 33.04
N GLY A 265 7.22 -0.44 33.49
CA GLY A 265 8.30 -0.07 34.40
C GLY A 265 9.53 0.60 33.79
N ARG A 266 9.64 0.69 32.46
CA ARG A 266 10.85 1.21 31.76
C ARG A 266 10.62 2.45 30.89
N PHE A 267 9.43 3.03 30.90
CA PHE A 267 9.08 4.16 30.01
C PHE A 267 9.79 5.48 30.33
N ALA A 268 10.23 5.69 31.54
CA ALA A 268 10.87 6.95 31.91
C ALA A 268 12.28 7.13 31.29
N GLU A 269 12.94 6.03 30.94
CA GLU A 269 14.27 6.07 30.31
C GLU A 269 14.18 6.14 28.78
N ASP A 270 13.20 5.46 28.16
CA ASP A 270 13.03 5.45 26.69
C ASP A 270 12.49 6.80 26.16
N LEU A 271 11.72 7.55 26.96
CA LEU A 271 11.25 8.88 26.57
C LEU A 271 12.37 9.94 26.56
N LYS A 272 13.46 9.73 27.31
CA LYS A 272 14.65 10.58 27.29
C LYS A 272 15.58 10.29 26.11
N ALA A 273 15.38 9.16 25.44
CA ALA A 273 16.18 8.70 24.31
C ALA A 273 15.55 8.99 22.94
N LEU A 274 14.51 9.83 22.86
CA LEU A 274 14.08 10.38 21.59
C LEU A 274 15.11 11.42 21.15
N PRO A 275 15.86 11.21 20.08
CA PRO A 275 16.68 12.26 19.49
C PRO A 275 15.73 13.34 19.01
N SER A 276 15.67 14.46 19.72
CA SER A 276 15.04 15.66 19.23
C SER A 276 15.82 16.11 17.99
N GLY A 277 15.26 15.87 16.82
CA GLY A 277 15.55 16.67 15.64
C GLY A 277 16.93 16.55 15.02
N GLU A 278 17.71 15.53 15.28
CA GLU A 278 18.93 15.26 14.52
C GLU A 278 18.58 14.49 13.26
N ASN A 279 19.10 14.98 12.13
CA ASN A 279 19.04 14.34 10.84
C ASN A 279 19.42 12.87 11.00
N PHE A 280 18.44 11.98 10.95
CA PHE A 280 18.70 10.58 10.77
C PHE A 280 19.48 10.46 9.47
N ASP A 281 20.76 10.14 9.57
CA ASP A 281 21.57 9.75 8.45
C ASP A 281 21.05 8.38 8.01
N LEU A 282 20.03 8.40 7.13
CA LEU A 282 19.30 7.23 6.60
C LEU A 282 20.19 6.38 5.68
N LEU A 283 21.51 6.57 5.72
CA LEU A 283 22.47 5.84 4.91
C LEU A 283 22.94 4.52 5.56
N VAL A 284 22.25 4.04 6.59
CA VAL A 284 22.52 2.66 7.03
C VAL A 284 21.70 1.75 6.11
N PRO A 285 22.32 1.07 5.13
CA PRO A 285 21.63 0.12 4.29
C PRO A 285 20.90 -0.89 5.18
N LEU A 286 19.69 -1.29 4.81
CA LEU A 286 18.89 -2.27 5.54
C LEU A 286 19.70 -3.54 5.93
N ARG A 287 20.74 -3.88 5.15
CA ARG A 287 21.70 -4.95 5.46
C ARG A 287 22.47 -4.73 6.78
N ALA A 288 22.76 -3.49 7.16
CA ALA A 288 23.44 -3.20 8.44
C ALA A 288 22.46 -3.22 9.61
N SER A 289 21.15 -2.99 9.36
CA SER A 289 20.10 -3.01 10.37
C SER A 289 19.68 -4.42 10.79
N ILE A 290 19.98 -5.47 10.01
CA ILE A 290 19.55 -6.86 10.25
C ILE A 290 20.00 -7.38 11.64
N GLY A 291 21.13 -6.93 12.15
CA GLY A 291 21.61 -7.28 13.51
C GLY A 291 20.89 -6.53 14.64
N THR A 292 20.29 -5.37 14.36
CA THR A 292 19.61 -4.51 15.32
C THR A 292 18.08 -4.67 15.31
N LEU A 293 17.51 -5.29 14.27
CA LEU A 293 16.07 -5.50 14.08
C LEU A 293 15.35 -6.22 15.24
N ARG A 294 16.07 -6.80 16.20
CA ARG A 294 15.45 -7.55 17.31
C ARG A 294 14.76 -6.67 18.36
N LYS A 295 15.05 -5.37 18.43
CA LYS A 295 14.52 -4.51 19.49
C LYS A 295 13.32 -3.66 19.08
N ASN A 296 13.28 -3.17 17.83
CA ASN A 296 12.26 -2.24 17.35
C ASN A 296 11.76 -2.63 15.95
N VAL A 297 11.53 -3.91 15.70
CA VAL A 297 11.19 -4.46 14.38
C VAL A 297 10.06 -3.71 13.68
N ALA A 298 8.97 -3.44 14.40
CA ALA A 298 7.81 -2.75 13.84
C ALA A 298 8.16 -1.33 13.35
N GLN A 299 8.98 -0.61 14.13
CA GLN A 299 9.41 0.76 13.80
C GLN A 299 10.42 0.77 12.65
N ASP A 300 11.38 -0.16 12.68
CA ASP A 300 12.43 -0.25 11.66
C ASP A 300 11.83 -0.57 10.29
N ILE A 301 10.87 -1.48 10.21
CA ILE A 301 10.14 -1.78 8.97
C ILE A 301 9.38 -0.55 8.48
N ALA A 302 8.65 0.14 9.35
CA ALA A 302 7.93 1.35 8.98
C ALA A 302 8.88 2.43 8.45
N ALA A 303 10.01 2.66 9.11
CA ALA A 303 11.01 3.66 8.70
C ALA A 303 11.58 3.36 7.31
N VAL A 304 11.98 2.11 7.05
CA VAL A 304 12.56 1.71 5.75
C VAL A 304 11.55 1.84 4.62
N MET A 305 10.29 1.52 4.89
CA MET A 305 9.21 1.65 3.91
C MET A 305 8.65 3.08 3.80
N GLY A 306 9.28 4.05 4.48
CA GLY A 306 8.92 5.46 4.44
C GLY A 306 7.64 5.79 5.20
N GLY A 307 7.13 4.87 6.01
CA GLY A 307 5.95 5.09 6.81
C GLY A 307 6.22 5.81 8.12
N GLU A 308 5.15 5.99 8.87
CA GLU A 308 5.21 6.58 10.20
C GLU A 308 5.13 5.50 11.26
N ASP A 309 5.80 5.71 12.35
CA ASP A 309 5.68 4.94 13.56
C ASP A 309 5.10 5.81 14.67
N GLY A 310 4.25 5.22 15.48
CA GLY A 310 3.67 5.89 16.62
C GLY A 310 3.55 4.98 17.84
N LYS A 311 3.64 5.57 19.02
CA LYS A 311 3.49 4.82 20.29
C LYS A 311 2.19 5.21 20.97
N PHE A 312 1.50 4.24 21.52
CA PHE A 312 0.31 4.48 22.31
C PHE A 312 0.34 3.68 23.62
N LYS A 313 -0.31 4.21 24.64
CA LYS A 313 -0.45 3.59 25.95
C LYS A 313 -1.91 3.46 26.42
N ASP A 314 -2.81 4.25 25.85
CA ASP A 314 -4.21 4.37 26.20
C ASP A 314 -5.03 4.75 24.97
N LYS A 315 -6.35 4.86 25.12
CA LYS A 315 -7.25 5.21 24.02
C LYS A 315 -6.95 6.60 23.45
N THR A 316 -6.72 7.59 24.29
CA THR A 316 -6.46 8.98 23.86
C THR A 316 -5.22 9.07 22.98
N THR A 317 -4.13 8.43 23.41
CA THR A 317 -2.88 8.40 22.63
C THR A 317 -3.00 7.51 21.39
N PHE A 318 -3.80 6.44 21.43
CA PHE A 318 -4.10 5.64 20.26
C PHE A 318 -4.84 6.44 19.19
N ASP A 319 -5.95 7.10 19.59
CA ASP A 319 -6.77 7.89 18.67
C ASP A 319 -5.96 9.02 18.01
N ALA A 320 -5.19 9.75 18.81
CA ALA A 320 -4.34 10.83 18.29
C ALA A 320 -3.26 10.32 17.32
N THR A 321 -2.61 9.21 17.65
CA THR A 321 -1.54 8.64 16.83
C THR A 321 -2.11 8.03 15.55
N PHE A 322 -3.23 7.33 15.65
CA PHE A 322 -3.94 6.78 14.48
C PHE A 322 -4.36 7.90 13.52
N ALA A 323 -4.97 8.97 14.04
CA ALA A 323 -5.35 10.12 13.23
C ALA A 323 -4.14 10.79 12.55
N SER A 324 -3.02 10.93 13.25
CA SER A 324 -1.78 11.46 12.68
C SER A 324 -1.28 10.59 11.52
N ILE A 325 -1.21 9.29 11.72
CA ILE A 325 -0.73 8.33 10.70
C ILE A 325 -1.67 8.32 9.48
N THR A 326 -2.99 8.25 9.69
CA THR A 326 -3.97 8.22 8.59
C THR A 326 -3.98 9.53 7.80
N ASN A 327 -3.81 10.68 8.45
CA ASN A 327 -3.59 11.95 7.77
C ASN A 327 -2.28 11.92 6.97
N GLY A 328 -1.20 11.37 7.54
CA GLY A 328 0.07 11.19 6.85
C GLY A 328 -0.02 10.26 5.64
N ILE A 329 -0.84 9.22 5.69
CA ILE A 329 -1.09 8.35 4.53
C ILE A 329 -1.75 9.13 3.39
N ARG A 330 -2.72 9.99 3.71
CA ARG A 330 -3.47 10.79 2.73
C ARG A 330 -2.66 11.95 2.17
N GLY A 331 -1.93 12.66 3.02
CA GLY A 331 -1.21 13.88 2.66
C GLY A 331 0.20 13.65 2.10
N ARG A 332 0.49 12.47 1.52
CA ARG A 332 1.77 12.17 0.90
C ARG A 332 1.85 12.67 -0.52
N TYR A 333 3.03 13.20 -0.86
CA TYR A 333 3.42 13.37 -2.25
C TYR A 333 3.73 12.00 -2.86
N LEU A 334 3.17 11.69 -4.01
CA LEU A 334 3.53 10.50 -4.76
C LEU A 334 4.60 10.89 -5.78
N LEU A 335 5.84 10.78 -5.37
CA LEU A 335 6.98 10.98 -6.25
C LEU A 335 7.25 9.69 -7.02
N SER A 336 7.78 9.83 -8.22
CA SER A 336 8.26 8.72 -9.03
C SER A 336 9.48 9.12 -9.85
N PHE A 337 10.27 8.13 -10.22
CA PHE A 337 11.38 8.30 -11.15
C PHE A 337 11.60 7.04 -11.98
N GLN A 338 12.22 7.18 -13.12
CA GLN A 338 12.72 6.07 -13.93
C GLN A 338 14.22 5.97 -13.71
N PRO A 339 14.74 4.84 -13.19
CA PRO A 339 16.17 4.69 -12.94
C PRO A 339 17.01 4.93 -14.20
N LYS A 340 18.00 5.82 -14.13
CA LYS A 340 18.91 6.12 -15.24
C LYS A 340 19.87 4.96 -15.53
N GLN A 341 20.16 4.15 -14.52
CA GLN A 341 21.08 3.00 -14.61
C GLN A 341 20.47 1.80 -13.89
N PRO A 342 19.42 1.16 -14.45
CA PRO A 342 18.77 0.03 -13.79
C PRO A 342 19.75 -1.16 -13.72
N LYS A 343 20.15 -1.55 -12.51
CA LYS A 343 20.90 -2.77 -12.24
C LYS A 343 20.00 -3.68 -11.40
N PRO A 344 20.01 -5.00 -11.62
CA PRO A 344 19.25 -5.90 -10.75
C PRO A 344 19.79 -5.87 -9.31
N GLY A 345 18.89 -5.86 -8.34
CA GLY A 345 19.24 -5.92 -6.93
C GLY A 345 18.69 -4.76 -6.09
N PRO A 346 19.17 -4.64 -4.84
CA PRO A 346 18.76 -3.58 -3.93
C PRO A 346 19.45 -2.26 -4.28
N HIS A 347 18.66 -1.19 -4.32
CA HIS A 347 19.10 0.17 -4.59
C HIS A 347 18.74 1.09 -3.42
N PRO A 348 19.69 1.73 -2.76
CA PRO A 348 19.42 2.76 -1.77
C PRO A 348 18.89 4.02 -2.45
N ILE A 349 17.82 4.58 -1.90
CA ILE A 349 17.22 5.83 -2.34
C ILE A 349 17.40 6.89 -1.25
N ARG A 350 17.78 8.09 -1.65
CA ARG A 350 17.76 9.25 -0.78
C ARG A 350 16.85 10.32 -1.36
N VAL A 351 15.85 10.72 -0.56
CA VAL A 351 14.96 11.84 -0.92
C VAL A 351 15.28 13.03 -0.03
N ARG A 352 15.44 14.19 -0.64
CA ARG A 352 15.67 15.45 0.07
C ARG A 352 14.97 16.60 -0.62
N LEU A 353 14.78 17.71 0.08
CA LEU A 353 14.39 18.96 -0.56
C LEU A 353 15.61 19.63 -1.17
N ARG A 354 15.43 20.24 -2.34
CA ARG A 354 16.50 20.95 -3.07
C ARG A 354 17.03 22.11 -2.24
N ASP A 355 16.13 22.90 -1.67
CA ASP A 355 16.49 23.93 -0.71
C ASP A 355 16.47 23.35 0.70
N SER A 356 17.56 23.50 1.43
CA SER A 356 17.68 23.00 2.81
C SER A 356 16.75 23.76 3.74
N ARG A 357 15.51 23.26 3.87
CA ARG A 357 14.49 23.82 4.76
C ARG A 357 14.55 23.11 6.10
N LYS A 358 15.22 23.75 7.07
CA LYS A 358 15.40 23.20 8.43
C LYS A 358 14.10 23.08 9.22
N ASP A 359 13.05 23.76 8.80
CA ASP A 359 11.71 23.74 9.39
C ASP A 359 10.90 22.50 8.97
N LEU A 360 11.34 21.77 7.96
CA LEU A 360 10.63 20.61 7.41
C LEU A 360 11.36 19.30 7.73
N VAL A 361 10.55 18.26 7.95
CA VAL A 361 11.00 16.88 8.15
C VAL A 361 10.39 16.04 7.03
N LEU A 362 11.23 15.27 6.34
CA LEU A 362 10.84 14.44 5.21
C LEU A 362 10.94 12.96 5.59
N ARG A 363 9.93 12.16 5.20
CA ARG A 363 9.91 10.70 5.31
C ARG A 363 9.57 10.08 3.97
N ALA A 364 10.44 9.23 3.48
CA ALA A 364 10.28 8.47 2.25
C ALA A 364 10.90 7.09 2.42
N ARG A 365 10.58 6.17 1.52
CA ARG A 365 11.28 4.87 1.51
C ARG A 365 12.77 5.08 1.23
N SER A 366 13.60 4.23 1.83
CA SER A 366 15.06 4.34 1.72
C SER A 366 15.70 3.36 0.74
N GLU A 367 14.91 2.41 0.20
CA GLU A 367 15.43 1.34 -0.67
C GLU A 367 14.34 0.81 -1.60
N TYR A 368 14.70 0.37 -2.79
CA TYR A 368 13.85 -0.44 -3.66
C TYR A 368 14.64 -1.60 -4.25
N TRP A 369 13.94 -2.59 -4.80
CA TRP A 369 14.55 -3.73 -5.48
C TRP A 369 14.26 -3.63 -6.98
N ALA A 370 15.31 -3.49 -7.78
CA ALA A 370 15.20 -3.58 -9.22
C ALA A 370 15.22 -5.05 -9.66
N THR A 371 14.23 -5.45 -10.42
CA THR A 371 14.19 -6.78 -11.05
C THR A 371 14.98 -6.78 -12.35
N GLU A 372 15.59 -7.91 -12.67
CA GLU A 372 16.24 -8.10 -13.96
C GLU A 372 15.17 -7.97 -15.06
N HIS A 373 15.43 -7.15 -16.07
CA HIS A 373 14.59 -7.11 -17.26
C HIS A 373 14.68 -8.49 -17.90
N GLN A 374 13.60 -9.26 -17.88
CA GLN A 374 13.45 -10.31 -18.88
C GLN A 374 13.09 -9.61 -20.19
N PRO A 375 13.90 -9.82 -21.25
CA PRO A 375 13.68 -9.21 -22.56
C PRO A 375 12.38 -9.70 -23.21
#